data_47dfe9d1c5f5a6ede613ab4a1d4938b0
#
_entry.id   47dfe9d1c5f5a6ede613ab4a1d4938b0
#
_cell.length_a   1.000
_cell.length_b   1.000
_cell.length_c   1.000
_cell.angle_alpha   90.00
_cell.angle_beta   90.00
_cell.angle_gamma   90.00
#
_symmetry.space_group_name_H-M   'P 1'
#
loop_
_entity.id
_entity.type
_entity.pdbx_description
1 polymer ?
#
loop_
_entity_poly.entity_id
_entity_poly.type
_entity_poly.pdbx_seq_one_letter_code
_entity_poly.pdbx_strand_id
1 'polypeptide(L)'
;MPNSYIFSSESVGEGHPDKVCDTISDAVLDACLTQDKYSRVACETLVKSNVVVVAGEITTKAKFDYNEVIRAAIRGIGYTNNDDVFHADKVFIMNILTRQSPDISQGVDAKAAEGKKKAEQGAGDQGLMFGYACNETEELMPAPIMFAHRLGRELTKIRKADKLAKWLRPDAKSQVSVRYVDGKPVEITNVVISTQHAYDVKHSTIEEFCINQVIKKCLPPKMLTKDTEFLINPTGRFVVGGPEGDSGLTGRKIIVDSYGGMGRHGGGAFSGKDPSKVDRSAAYMGRYVAKNVVAAGLADRCEVQFAYAIGYPDPVSVHVDTFGTNTVSEESIIAAVTKVFNFKPAEIVKQLNLLRPIFSKTTNYGHFGKIDDLNSITWEKTDKAAALKKAAK
;
A
#
# COMPACT_ATOMS: atom_id res chain seq x y z
N MET A 1 25.36 15.65 22.35
CA MET A 1 25.71 14.95 21.10
C MET A 1 24.47 14.95 20.24
N PRO A 2 24.55 15.12 18.91
CA PRO A 2 23.37 15.01 18.05
C PRO A 2 22.75 13.63 18.20
N ASN A 3 21.41 13.57 18.19
CA ASN A 3 20.69 12.30 18.23
C ASN A 3 20.84 11.61 16.86
N SER A 4 21.65 10.55 16.77
CA SER A 4 21.91 9.81 15.53
C SER A 4 21.46 8.36 15.66
N TYR A 5 20.70 7.88 14.68
CA TYR A 5 20.23 6.50 14.58
C TYR A 5 20.12 6.05 13.12
N ILE A 6 20.03 4.76 12.90
CA ILE A 6 19.76 4.18 11.57
C ILE A 6 18.34 3.61 11.59
N PHE A 7 17.57 3.90 10.53
CA PHE A 7 16.24 3.35 10.32
C PHE A 7 16.16 2.64 8.97
N SER A 8 15.55 1.46 8.94
CA SER A 8 15.48 0.62 7.74
C SER A 8 14.04 0.35 7.38
N SER A 9 13.74 0.38 6.08
CA SER A 9 12.46 -0.09 5.54
C SER A 9 12.69 -1.04 4.37
N GLU A 10 11.81 -2.02 4.23
CA GLU A 10 11.80 -2.95 3.10
C GLU A 10 10.64 -2.68 2.14
N SER A 11 10.82 -3.10 0.89
CA SER A 11 9.76 -3.24 -0.10
C SER A 11 9.91 -4.56 -0.85
N VAL A 12 8.85 -4.99 -1.52
CA VAL A 12 8.84 -6.23 -2.28
C VAL A 12 8.31 -6.01 -3.69
N GLY A 13 8.77 -6.83 -4.64
CA GLY A 13 8.37 -6.79 -6.04
C GLY A 13 6.95 -7.31 -6.28
N GLU A 14 6.43 -7.07 -7.47
CA GLU A 14 5.09 -7.53 -7.88
C GLU A 14 4.94 -9.06 -7.81
N GLY A 15 6.03 -9.79 -8.03
CA GLY A 15 6.05 -11.26 -8.02
C GLY A 15 6.29 -11.87 -6.64
N HIS A 16 6.47 -11.07 -5.58
CA HIS A 16 6.50 -11.60 -4.23
C HIS A 16 5.17 -12.30 -3.91
N PRO A 17 5.16 -13.51 -3.31
CA PRO A 17 3.94 -14.30 -3.13
C PRO A 17 2.78 -13.54 -2.49
N ASP A 18 3.05 -12.77 -1.42
CA ASP A 18 2.02 -11.97 -0.76
C ASP A 18 1.49 -10.85 -1.68
N LYS A 19 2.35 -10.22 -2.50
CA LYS A 19 1.92 -9.17 -3.43
C LYS A 19 1.20 -9.71 -4.66
N VAL A 20 1.49 -10.94 -5.06
CA VAL A 20 0.66 -11.68 -6.03
C VAL A 20 -0.76 -11.82 -5.52
N CYS A 21 -0.92 -12.21 -4.24
CA CYS A 21 -2.23 -12.32 -3.59
C CYS A 21 -2.96 -10.98 -3.54
N ASP A 22 -2.29 -9.91 -3.11
CA ASP A 22 -2.85 -8.57 -3.07
C ASP A 22 -3.31 -8.11 -4.47
N THR A 23 -2.50 -8.38 -5.50
CA THR A 23 -2.81 -8.03 -6.88
C THR A 23 -4.04 -8.78 -7.40
N ILE A 24 -4.15 -10.08 -7.11
CA ILE A 24 -5.32 -10.88 -7.48
C ILE A 24 -6.58 -10.38 -6.78
N SER A 25 -6.50 -10.14 -5.46
CA SER A 25 -7.61 -9.69 -4.64
C SER A 25 -8.16 -8.33 -5.11
N ASP A 26 -7.29 -7.37 -5.41
CA ASP A 26 -7.70 -6.07 -5.93
C ASP A 26 -8.13 -6.10 -7.41
N ALA A 27 -7.63 -7.04 -8.22
CA ALA A 27 -8.13 -7.26 -9.57
C ALA A 27 -9.59 -7.74 -9.56
N VAL A 28 -9.94 -8.64 -8.64
CA VAL A 28 -11.32 -9.09 -8.43
C VAL A 28 -12.21 -7.94 -7.95
N LEU A 29 -11.72 -7.13 -7.00
CA LEU A 29 -12.43 -5.93 -6.54
C LEU A 29 -12.71 -4.95 -7.69
N ASP A 30 -11.70 -4.62 -8.49
CA ASP A 30 -11.84 -3.68 -9.60
C ASP A 30 -12.76 -4.23 -10.70
N ALA A 31 -12.76 -5.55 -10.95
CA ALA A 31 -13.70 -6.18 -11.87
C ALA A 31 -15.15 -6.03 -11.39
N CYS A 32 -15.39 -6.17 -10.07
CA CYS A 32 -16.72 -5.90 -9.49
C CYS A 32 -17.12 -4.43 -9.65
N LEU A 33 -16.24 -3.49 -9.24
CA LEU A 33 -16.54 -2.05 -9.24
C LEU A 33 -16.69 -1.46 -10.64
N THR A 34 -16.10 -2.06 -11.66
CA THR A 34 -16.24 -1.64 -13.06
C THR A 34 -17.70 -1.76 -13.53
N GLN A 35 -18.44 -2.76 -13.08
CA GLN A 35 -19.82 -3.02 -13.49
C GLN A 35 -20.84 -2.62 -12.41
N ASP A 36 -20.46 -2.67 -11.13
CA ASP A 36 -21.31 -2.33 -10.00
C ASP A 36 -20.50 -1.59 -8.93
N LYS A 37 -20.53 -0.26 -8.98
CA LYS A 37 -19.79 0.60 -8.04
C LYS A 37 -20.20 0.44 -6.57
N TYR A 38 -21.32 -0.21 -6.29
CA TYR A 38 -21.80 -0.49 -4.94
C TYR A 38 -21.55 -1.93 -4.50
N SER A 39 -20.72 -2.67 -5.22
CA SER A 39 -20.29 -4.01 -4.83
C SER A 39 -19.71 -4.02 -3.42
N ARG A 40 -20.08 -5.06 -2.65
CA ARG A 40 -19.46 -5.38 -1.36
C ARG A 40 -18.51 -6.53 -1.58
N VAL A 41 -17.23 -6.29 -1.31
CA VAL A 41 -16.15 -7.23 -1.63
C VAL A 41 -15.24 -7.36 -0.42
N ALA A 42 -15.04 -8.59 0.01
CA ALA A 42 -13.98 -9.03 0.88
C ALA A 42 -13.38 -10.27 0.20
N CYS A 43 -12.31 -10.07 -0.57
CA CYS A 43 -11.66 -11.13 -1.36
C CYS A 43 -10.25 -11.34 -0.84
N GLU A 44 -10.00 -12.52 -0.31
CA GLU A 44 -8.69 -12.96 0.16
C GLU A 44 -8.15 -14.03 -0.78
N THR A 45 -6.84 -14.01 -0.99
CA THR A 45 -6.14 -14.92 -1.89
C THR A 45 -5.02 -15.61 -1.15
N LEU A 46 -4.84 -16.91 -1.42
CA LEU A 46 -3.66 -17.71 -1.06
C LEU A 46 -3.03 -18.24 -2.34
N VAL A 47 -1.70 -18.18 -2.42
CA VAL A 47 -0.93 -18.82 -3.49
C VAL A 47 0.16 -19.72 -2.94
N LYS A 48 0.37 -20.88 -3.58
CA LYS A 48 1.53 -21.75 -3.35
C LYS A 48 1.73 -22.66 -4.56
N SER A 49 2.99 -22.82 -4.98
CA SER A 49 3.37 -23.63 -6.16
C SER A 49 2.54 -23.20 -7.38
N ASN A 50 1.69 -24.05 -7.94
CA ASN A 50 0.80 -23.75 -9.07
C ASN A 50 -0.67 -23.61 -8.65
N VAL A 51 -0.96 -23.34 -7.37
CA VAL A 51 -2.31 -23.23 -6.83
C VAL A 51 -2.63 -21.79 -6.43
N VAL A 52 -3.81 -21.34 -6.79
CA VAL A 52 -4.45 -20.10 -6.33
C VAL A 52 -5.77 -20.45 -5.66
N VAL A 53 -5.96 -20.03 -4.42
CA VAL A 53 -7.26 -20.13 -3.73
C VAL A 53 -7.77 -18.71 -3.51
N VAL A 54 -9.00 -18.43 -3.93
CA VAL A 54 -9.71 -17.18 -3.60
C VAL A 54 -10.89 -17.50 -2.70
N ALA A 55 -10.96 -16.82 -1.57
CA ALA A 55 -11.95 -17.01 -0.51
C ALA A 55 -12.52 -15.68 -0.06
N GLY A 56 -13.67 -15.72 0.62
CA GLY A 56 -14.31 -14.54 1.19
C GLY A 56 -15.73 -14.33 0.70
N GLU A 57 -16.23 -13.10 0.81
CA GLU A 57 -17.62 -12.77 0.54
C GLU A 57 -17.74 -11.63 -0.48
N ILE A 58 -18.58 -11.86 -1.50
CA ILE A 58 -18.86 -10.86 -2.53
C ILE A 58 -20.36 -10.74 -2.75
N THR A 59 -20.88 -9.52 -2.64
CA THR A 59 -22.25 -9.18 -3.07
C THR A 59 -22.16 -8.15 -4.18
N THR A 60 -22.48 -8.54 -5.41
CA THR A 60 -22.35 -7.71 -6.60
C THR A 60 -23.40 -8.07 -7.66
N LYS A 61 -23.70 -7.13 -8.53
CA LYS A 61 -24.46 -7.35 -9.78
C LYS A 61 -23.55 -7.60 -10.97
N ALA A 62 -22.24 -7.44 -10.80
CA ALA A 62 -21.23 -7.66 -11.83
C ALA A 62 -21.24 -9.14 -12.29
N LYS A 63 -20.98 -9.34 -13.57
CA LYS A 63 -20.88 -10.67 -14.19
C LYS A 63 -19.59 -10.74 -14.99
N PHE A 64 -18.64 -11.54 -14.55
CA PHE A 64 -17.36 -11.76 -15.20
C PHE A 64 -16.83 -13.16 -14.84
N ASP A 65 -15.86 -13.63 -15.62
CA ASP A 65 -15.15 -14.86 -15.31
C ASP A 65 -13.99 -14.57 -14.32
N TYR A 66 -14.09 -15.10 -13.11
CA TYR A 66 -13.07 -14.98 -12.08
C TYR A 66 -11.73 -15.58 -12.53
N ASN A 67 -11.75 -16.70 -13.26
CA ASN A 67 -10.53 -17.34 -13.73
C ASN A 67 -9.76 -16.44 -14.69
N GLU A 68 -10.47 -15.79 -15.62
CA GLU A 68 -9.82 -14.87 -16.56
C GLU A 68 -9.27 -13.63 -15.85
N VAL A 69 -9.97 -13.06 -14.88
CA VAL A 69 -9.46 -11.92 -14.08
C VAL A 69 -8.20 -12.31 -13.31
N ILE A 70 -8.19 -13.48 -12.66
CA ILE A 70 -7.05 -13.98 -11.89
C ILE A 70 -5.86 -14.25 -12.82
N ARG A 71 -6.08 -14.95 -13.94
CA ARG A 71 -5.02 -15.24 -14.92
C ARG A 71 -4.46 -13.96 -15.54
N ALA A 72 -5.30 -12.99 -15.86
CA ALA A 72 -4.87 -11.68 -16.36
C ALA A 72 -3.99 -10.94 -15.35
N ALA A 73 -4.34 -10.96 -14.06
CA ALA A 73 -3.54 -10.39 -12.99
C ALA A 73 -2.15 -11.06 -12.91
N ILE A 74 -2.08 -12.39 -12.90
CA ILE A 74 -0.83 -13.16 -12.86
C ILE A 74 0.02 -12.88 -14.10
N ARG A 75 -0.60 -12.82 -15.29
CA ARG A 75 0.07 -12.48 -16.55
C ARG A 75 0.64 -11.06 -16.51
N GLY A 76 -0.12 -10.09 -15.97
CA GLY A 76 0.31 -8.72 -15.79
C GLY A 76 1.52 -8.57 -14.86
N ILE A 77 1.66 -9.43 -13.85
CA ILE A 77 2.85 -9.53 -13.00
C ILE A 77 4.07 -10.03 -13.81
N GLY A 78 3.85 -10.98 -14.73
CA GLY A 78 4.90 -11.52 -15.61
C GLY A 78 5.28 -12.97 -15.32
N TYR A 79 4.43 -13.76 -14.66
CA TYR A 79 4.57 -15.20 -14.54
C TYR A 79 4.06 -15.89 -15.83
N THR A 80 4.88 -15.81 -16.85
CA THR A 80 4.57 -16.27 -18.23
C THR A 80 5.70 -17.06 -18.89
N ASN A 81 6.80 -17.33 -18.18
CA ASN A 81 7.89 -18.13 -18.73
C ASN A 81 7.52 -19.61 -18.72
N ASN A 82 7.95 -20.34 -19.73
CA ASN A 82 7.60 -21.77 -19.88
C ASN A 82 8.10 -22.65 -18.73
N ASP A 83 9.18 -22.24 -18.07
CA ASP A 83 9.82 -22.89 -16.93
C ASP A 83 9.23 -22.48 -15.57
N ASP A 84 8.33 -21.49 -15.53
CA ASP A 84 7.65 -21.10 -14.31
C ASP A 84 6.68 -22.22 -13.86
N VAL A 85 6.81 -22.67 -12.60
CA VAL A 85 5.82 -23.56 -11.95
C VAL A 85 4.53 -22.78 -11.70
N PHE A 86 4.63 -21.57 -11.15
CA PHE A 86 3.50 -20.65 -11.04
C PHE A 86 3.38 -19.85 -12.34
N HIS A 87 2.47 -20.27 -13.22
CA HIS A 87 2.30 -19.71 -14.56
C HIS A 87 0.85 -19.33 -14.82
N ALA A 88 0.60 -18.13 -15.38
CA ALA A 88 -0.73 -17.58 -15.60
C ALA A 88 -1.74 -18.55 -16.24
N ASP A 89 -1.31 -19.31 -17.24
CA ASP A 89 -2.18 -20.22 -17.99
C ASP A 89 -2.24 -21.64 -17.41
N LYS A 90 -1.33 -21.98 -16.45
CA LYS A 90 -1.18 -23.35 -15.90
C LYS A 90 -1.67 -23.47 -14.45
N VAL A 91 -1.84 -22.35 -13.69
CA VAL A 91 -2.26 -22.40 -12.29
C VAL A 91 -3.62 -23.06 -12.14
N PHE A 92 -3.76 -23.89 -11.10
CA PHE A 92 -5.04 -24.38 -10.64
C PHE A 92 -5.71 -23.33 -9.78
N ILE A 93 -6.94 -22.95 -10.11
CA ILE A 93 -7.70 -21.92 -9.38
C ILE A 93 -8.84 -22.59 -8.63
N MET A 94 -8.83 -22.46 -7.30
CA MET A 94 -9.94 -22.85 -6.44
C MET A 94 -10.68 -21.58 -6.00
N ASN A 95 -11.92 -21.45 -6.44
CA ASN A 95 -12.79 -20.34 -6.09
C ASN A 95 -13.83 -20.81 -5.06
N ILE A 96 -13.73 -20.32 -3.82
CA ILE A 96 -14.66 -20.54 -2.71
C ILE A 96 -15.28 -19.24 -2.20
N LEU A 97 -15.39 -18.24 -3.07
CA LEU A 97 -16.09 -16.99 -2.78
C LEU A 97 -17.60 -17.25 -2.64
N THR A 98 -18.18 -16.69 -1.58
CA THR A 98 -19.60 -16.83 -1.25
C THR A 98 -20.31 -15.46 -1.23
N ARG A 99 -21.61 -15.42 -1.00
CA ARG A 99 -22.33 -14.19 -0.70
C ARG A 99 -22.15 -13.79 0.76
N GLN A 100 -22.10 -12.48 1.01
CA GLN A 100 -22.05 -11.94 2.38
C GLN A 100 -23.26 -12.39 3.20
N SER A 101 -23.03 -12.75 4.46
CA SER A 101 -24.06 -13.09 5.43
C SER A 101 -25.04 -11.92 5.63
N PRO A 102 -26.36 -12.18 5.66
CA PRO A 102 -27.38 -11.18 5.98
C PRO A 102 -27.12 -10.49 7.34
N ASP A 103 -26.55 -11.19 8.31
CA ASP A 103 -26.29 -10.68 9.66
C ASP A 103 -25.24 -9.57 9.65
N ILE A 104 -24.21 -9.68 8.81
CA ILE A 104 -23.16 -8.66 8.67
C ILE A 104 -23.70 -7.44 7.91
N SER A 105 -24.60 -7.63 6.93
CA SER A 105 -25.15 -6.55 6.13
C SER A 105 -26.04 -5.59 6.93
N GLN A 106 -26.64 -6.03 8.03
CA GLN A 106 -27.49 -5.19 8.88
C GLN A 106 -26.77 -3.99 9.52
N GLY A 107 -25.48 -4.13 9.83
CA GLY A 107 -24.66 -3.08 10.45
C GLY A 107 -24.10 -2.06 9.45
N VAL A 108 -24.02 -2.44 8.17
CA VAL A 108 -23.34 -1.65 7.12
C VAL A 108 -24.33 -0.91 6.23
N ASP A 109 -25.49 -1.50 5.96
CA ASP A 109 -26.51 -0.88 5.12
C ASP A 109 -27.27 0.18 5.90
N ALA A 110 -27.47 1.36 5.26
CA ALA A 110 -28.18 2.50 5.80
C ALA A 110 -29.70 2.24 6.00
N LYS A 111 -30.07 1.09 6.58
CA LYS A 111 -31.42 0.82 7.04
C LYS A 111 -31.56 1.29 8.48
N ALA A 112 -32.54 2.15 8.72
CA ALA A 112 -32.80 2.63 10.07
C ALA A 112 -33.02 1.44 11.02
N ALA A 113 -32.13 1.27 12.00
CA ALA A 113 -32.43 0.46 13.16
C ALA A 113 -33.69 1.04 13.82
N GLU A 114 -34.60 0.18 14.32
CA GLU A 114 -35.84 0.60 14.97
C GLU A 114 -35.58 1.75 15.94
N GLY A 115 -36.24 2.91 15.69
CA GLY A 115 -36.11 4.10 16.54
C GLY A 115 -35.14 5.22 16.09
N LYS A 116 -34.37 5.07 14.98
CA LYS A 116 -33.48 6.14 14.44
C LYS A 116 -34.13 6.88 13.27
N LYS A 117 -34.19 8.23 13.39
CA LYS A 117 -34.85 9.12 12.39
C LYS A 117 -34.14 9.26 11.04
N LYS A 118 -32.89 8.83 10.90
CA LYS A 118 -32.10 8.79 9.64
C LYS A 118 -31.16 7.59 9.65
N ALA A 119 -31.18 6.81 8.58
CA ALA A 119 -30.23 5.76 8.34
C ALA A 119 -28.94 6.37 7.79
N GLU A 120 -27.90 6.44 8.61
CA GLU A 120 -26.52 6.76 8.17
C GLU A 120 -25.73 5.44 8.11
N GLN A 121 -24.86 5.29 7.10
CA GLN A 121 -23.97 4.15 7.00
C GLN A 121 -23.00 4.17 8.17
N GLY A 122 -23.04 3.14 9.01
CA GLY A 122 -22.07 2.91 10.08
C GLY A 122 -20.78 2.27 9.57
N ALA A 123 -19.77 2.25 10.43
CA ALA A 123 -18.56 1.49 10.17
C ALA A 123 -18.89 -0.01 10.10
N GLY A 124 -18.33 -0.69 9.10
CA GLY A 124 -18.56 -2.13 8.87
C GLY A 124 -17.87 -3.03 9.88
N ASP A 125 -16.91 -2.49 10.62
CA ASP A 125 -16.19 -3.17 11.69
C ASP A 125 -15.69 -2.16 12.73
N GLN A 126 -15.26 -2.64 13.88
CA GLN A 126 -14.45 -1.90 14.82
C GLN A 126 -13.00 -1.89 14.35
N GLY A 127 -12.20 -0.88 14.75
CA GLY A 127 -10.78 -0.89 14.44
C GLY A 127 -10.10 0.44 14.69
N LEU A 128 -8.77 0.40 14.58
CA LEU A 128 -7.88 1.55 14.64
C LEU A 128 -7.23 1.73 13.28
N MET A 129 -7.21 2.95 12.74
CA MET A 129 -6.57 3.29 11.49
C MET A 129 -5.65 4.47 11.70
N PHE A 130 -4.50 4.42 11.04
CA PHE A 130 -3.48 5.46 11.13
C PHE A 130 -3.20 6.08 9.77
N GLY A 131 -2.93 7.38 9.78
CA GLY A 131 -2.34 8.10 8.68
C GLY A 131 -1.04 8.75 9.13
N TYR A 132 -0.05 8.83 8.23
CA TYR A 132 1.23 9.46 8.53
C TYR A 132 1.73 10.28 7.34
N ALA A 133 2.47 11.35 7.63
CA ALA A 133 3.22 12.13 6.65
C ALA A 133 4.43 12.78 7.33
N CYS A 134 5.48 13.03 6.56
CA CYS A 134 6.66 13.79 6.97
C CYS A 134 7.27 14.51 5.77
N ASN A 135 8.07 15.56 6.01
CA ASN A 135 8.67 16.38 4.96
C ASN A 135 10.03 15.86 4.45
N GLU A 136 10.24 14.53 4.50
CA GLU A 136 11.52 13.91 4.11
C GLU A 136 11.68 13.71 2.60
N THR A 137 10.58 13.53 1.88
CA THR A 137 10.56 13.34 0.42
C THR A 137 9.49 14.23 -0.23
N GLU A 138 9.54 14.36 -1.55
CA GLU A 138 8.56 15.12 -2.34
C GLU A 138 7.13 14.56 -2.14
N GLU A 139 7.01 13.26 -1.96
CA GLU A 139 5.76 12.57 -1.72
C GLU A 139 5.20 12.83 -0.31
N LEU A 140 5.96 13.50 0.56
CA LEU A 140 5.71 13.66 1.99
C LEU A 140 5.60 12.30 2.71
N MET A 141 6.56 11.44 2.43
CA MET A 141 6.70 10.08 2.96
C MET A 141 8.08 9.88 3.61
N PRO A 142 8.23 8.87 4.49
CA PRO A 142 9.54 8.52 5.03
C PRO A 142 10.52 8.08 3.94
N ALA A 143 11.74 8.59 4.01
CA ALA A 143 12.77 8.33 3.01
C ALA A 143 13.11 6.83 2.83
N PRO A 144 13.28 6.00 3.89
CA PRO A 144 13.68 4.60 3.72
C PRO A 144 12.68 3.79 2.90
N ILE A 145 11.37 3.92 3.17
CA ILE A 145 10.35 3.16 2.43
C ILE A 145 10.22 3.65 0.98
N MET A 146 10.30 4.96 0.75
CA MET A 146 10.22 5.50 -0.61
C MET A 146 11.44 5.07 -1.45
N PHE A 147 12.62 5.04 -0.84
CA PHE A 147 13.82 4.54 -1.52
C PHE A 147 13.70 3.05 -1.85
N ALA A 148 13.22 2.22 -0.91
CA ALA A 148 12.97 0.81 -1.16
C ALA A 148 11.93 0.61 -2.29
N HIS A 149 10.84 1.38 -2.31
CA HIS A 149 9.85 1.33 -3.39
C HIS A 149 10.43 1.73 -4.75
N ARG A 150 11.27 2.78 -4.81
CA ARG A 150 11.90 3.22 -6.06
C ARG A 150 12.78 2.14 -6.67
N LEU A 151 13.55 1.41 -5.86
CA LEU A 151 14.36 0.27 -6.32
C LEU A 151 13.49 -0.83 -6.94
N GLY A 152 12.41 -1.23 -6.26
CA GLY A 152 11.49 -2.25 -6.75
C GLY A 152 10.77 -1.84 -8.03
N ARG A 153 10.32 -0.58 -8.12
CA ARG A 153 9.69 -0.03 -9.33
C ARG A 153 10.62 -0.06 -10.54
N GLU A 154 11.90 0.32 -10.35
CA GLU A 154 12.86 0.33 -11.46
C GLU A 154 13.19 -1.07 -11.92
N LEU A 155 13.38 -2.04 -10.99
CA LEU A 155 13.54 -3.46 -11.33
C LEU A 155 12.36 -3.95 -12.20
N THR A 156 11.14 -3.69 -11.78
CA THR A 156 9.94 -4.09 -12.55
C THR A 156 9.85 -3.40 -13.90
N LYS A 157 10.13 -2.11 -13.97
CA LYS A 157 10.14 -1.34 -15.21
C LYS A 157 11.14 -1.92 -16.22
N ILE A 158 12.37 -2.21 -15.77
CA ILE A 158 13.40 -2.81 -16.64
C ILE A 158 12.99 -4.22 -17.08
N ARG A 159 12.49 -5.04 -16.16
CA ARG A 159 12.04 -6.41 -16.46
C ARG A 159 10.92 -6.42 -17.52
N LYS A 160 9.91 -5.56 -17.37
CA LYS A 160 8.78 -5.46 -18.31
C LYS A 160 9.17 -4.84 -19.67
N ALA A 161 10.24 -4.06 -19.72
CA ALA A 161 10.77 -3.52 -20.98
C ALA A 161 11.50 -4.57 -21.84
N ASP A 162 11.86 -5.70 -21.27
CA ASP A 162 12.50 -6.88 -21.90
C ASP A 162 13.67 -6.56 -22.87
N LYS A 163 14.45 -5.52 -22.58
CA LYS A 163 15.56 -5.11 -23.47
C LYS A 163 16.94 -5.26 -22.83
N LEU A 164 17.03 -4.95 -21.53
CA LEU A 164 18.31 -4.82 -20.84
C LEU A 164 18.68 -6.04 -19.99
N ALA A 165 17.69 -6.70 -19.38
CA ALA A 165 17.94 -7.78 -18.45
C ALA A 165 16.84 -8.87 -18.55
N LYS A 166 16.85 -9.64 -19.63
CA LYS A 166 15.91 -10.75 -19.90
C LYS A 166 15.94 -11.87 -18.85
N TRP A 167 17.00 -11.90 -18.06
CA TRP A 167 17.18 -12.84 -16.96
C TRP A 167 16.44 -12.46 -15.68
N LEU A 168 15.93 -11.22 -15.55
CA LEU A 168 15.12 -10.82 -14.39
C LEU A 168 13.80 -11.60 -14.35
N ARG A 169 13.44 -12.03 -13.13
CA ARG A 169 12.17 -12.70 -12.82
C ARG A 169 11.32 -11.85 -11.90
N PRO A 170 10.01 -12.16 -11.73
CA PRO A 170 9.07 -11.26 -11.05
C PRO A 170 9.31 -11.05 -9.56
N ASP A 171 9.85 -12.04 -8.84
CA ASP A 171 10.04 -11.92 -7.38
C ASP A 171 11.31 -11.12 -7.06
N ALA A 172 11.14 -10.17 -6.15
CA ALA A 172 12.24 -9.36 -5.65
C ALA A 172 11.91 -8.77 -4.28
N LYS A 173 12.97 -8.45 -3.53
CA LYS A 173 12.91 -7.65 -2.29
C LYS A 173 13.96 -6.55 -2.35
N SER A 174 13.65 -5.41 -1.74
CA SER A 174 14.59 -4.31 -1.55
C SER A 174 14.50 -3.80 -0.12
N GLN A 175 15.61 -3.39 0.46
CA GLN A 175 15.66 -2.75 1.77
C GLN A 175 16.66 -1.62 1.72
N VAL A 176 16.33 -0.49 2.37
CA VAL A 176 17.22 0.65 2.47
C VAL A 176 17.33 1.07 3.93
N SER A 177 18.56 1.22 4.40
CA SER A 177 18.91 1.73 5.73
C SER A 177 19.40 3.15 5.60
N VAL A 178 18.80 4.07 6.34
CA VAL A 178 19.10 5.50 6.30
C VAL A 178 19.55 5.95 7.68
N ARG A 179 20.67 6.67 7.73
CA ARG A 179 21.13 7.37 8.93
C ARG A 179 20.37 8.68 9.09
N TYR A 180 19.84 8.88 10.29
CA TYR A 180 19.20 10.10 10.72
C TYR A 180 20.10 10.85 11.70
N VAL A 181 20.12 12.17 11.59
CA VAL A 181 20.75 13.08 12.55
C VAL A 181 19.73 14.16 12.91
N ASP A 182 19.41 14.28 14.18
CA ASP A 182 18.40 15.21 14.69
C ASP A 182 17.05 15.12 13.92
N GLY A 183 16.63 13.89 13.65
CA GLY A 183 15.37 13.58 12.98
C GLY A 183 15.36 13.78 11.45
N LYS A 184 16.50 14.11 10.83
CA LYS A 184 16.62 14.32 9.38
C LYS A 184 17.42 13.21 8.72
N PRO A 185 16.97 12.65 7.57
CA PRO A 185 17.71 11.65 6.81
C PRO A 185 18.94 12.30 6.16
N VAL A 186 20.15 11.75 6.41
CA VAL A 186 21.41 12.34 5.96
C VAL A 186 22.23 11.44 5.04
N GLU A 187 22.16 10.12 5.22
CA GLU A 187 23.01 9.16 4.51
C GLU A 187 22.31 7.82 4.35
N ILE A 188 22.52 7.16 3.23
CA ILE A 188 22.15 5.76 3.02
C ILE A 188 23.31 4.89 3.43
N THR A 189 23.13 4.10 4.49
CA THR A 189 24.20 3.23 5.02
C THR A 189 24.24 1.88 4.31
N ASN A 190 23.07 1.29 4.01
CA ASN A 190 22.99 -0.02 3.36
C ASN A 190 21.86 -0.04 2.34
N VAL A 191 22.07 -0.75 1.24
CA VAL A 191 21.05 -1.11 0.25
C VAL A 191 21.10 -2.61 0.01
N VAL A 192 20.00 -3.29 0.29
CA VAL A 192 19.84 -4.72 0.00
C VAL A 192 18.89 -4.89 -1.18
N ILE A 193 19.28 -5.67 -2.18
CA ILE A 193 18.41 -6.14 -3.26
C ILE A 193 18.54 -7.66 -3.36
N SER A 194 17.42 -8.35 -3.23
CA SER A 194 17.29 -9.76 -3.59
C SER A 194 16.34 -9.86 -4.77
N THR A 195 16.84 -10.27 -5.94
CA THR A 195 16.04 -10.38 -7.17
C THR A 195 16.14 -11.78 -7.75
N GLN A 196 14.98 -12.35 -8.05
CA GLN A 196 14.88 -13.63 -8.77
C GLN A 196 15.42 -13.48 -10.19
N HIS A 197 16.13 -14.51 -10.66
CA HIS A 197 16.83 -14.49 -11.93
C HIS A 197 16.81 -15.83 -12.65
N ALA A 198 17.08 -15.83 -13.95
CA ALA A 198 17.26 -17.05 -14.74
C ALA A 198 18.50 -17.84 -14.27
N TYR A 199 18.48 -19.15 -14.54
CA TYR A 199 19.50 -20.09 -14.03
C TYR A 199 20.93 -19.76 -14.45
N ASP A 200 21.10 -19.28 -15.67
CA ASP A 200 22.39 -19.17 -16.39
C ASP A 200 23.09 -17.82 -16.21
N VAL A 201 22.55 -16.89 -15.41
CA VAL A 201 23.19 -15.61 -15.16
C VAL A 201 24.19 -15.67 -13.99
N LYS A 202 25.36 -15.03 -14.17
CA LYS A 202 26.38 -14.94 -13.13
C LYS A 202 26.03 -13.94 -12.06
N HIS A 203 26.36 -14.22 -10.80
CA HIS A 203 26.14 -13.32 -9.67
C HIS A 203 26.76 -11.94 -9.89
N SER A 204 27.99 -11.87 -10.40
CA SER A 204 28.67 -10.60 -10.69
C SER A 204 27.92 -9.72 -11.72
N THR A 205 27.26 -10.35 -12.70
CA THR A 205 26.39 -9.62 -13.67
C THR A 205 25.19 -9.01 -12.98
N ILE A 206 24.56 -9.75 -12.04
CA ILE A 206 23.41 -9.27 -11.27
C ILE A 206 23.83 -8.12 -10.36
N GLU A 207 24.95 -8.26 -9.67
CA GLU A 207 25.50 -7.25 -8.78
C GLU A 207 25.81 -5.95 -9.52
N GLU A 208 26.62 -6.02 -10.58
CA GLU A 208 26.98 -4.87 -11.41
C GLU A 208 25.72 -4.17 -11.98
N PHE A 209 24.77 -4.96 -12.46
CA PHE A 209 23.50 -4.44 -12.97
C PHE A 209 22.71 -3.71 -11.89
N CYS A 210 22.50 -4.33 -10.72
CA CYS A 210 21.73 -3.73 -9.64
C CYS A 210 22.35 -2.42 -9.15
N ILE A 211 23.68 -2.38 -9.00
CA ILE A 211 24.38 -1.18 -8.58
C ILE A 211 24.26 -0.06 -9.62
N ASN A 212 24.58 -0.35 -10.90
CA ASN A 212 24.73 0.69 -11.90
C ASN A 212 23.43 1.07 -12.61
N GLN A 213 22.49 0.11 -12.80
CA GLN A 213 21.25 0.36 -13.54
C GLN A 213 20.05 0.61 -12.64
N VAL A 214 20.13 0.22 -11.35
CA VAL A 214 19.01 0.39 -10.40
C VAL A 214 19.40 1.38 -9.30
N ILE A 215 20.34 1.04 -8.42
CA ILE A 215 20.65 1.83 -7.22
C ILE A 215 21.08 3.25 -7.56
N LYS A 216 22.11 3.41 -8.38
CA LYS A 216 22.67 4.72 -8.74
C LYS A 216 21.70 5.60 -9.57
N LYS A 217 20.67 5.02 -10.19
CA LYS A 217 19.64 5.76 -10.93
C LYS A 217 18.46 6.19 -10.09
N CYS A 218 18.12 5.40 -9.05
CA CYS A 218 16.90 5.61 -8.25
C CYS A 218 17.13 6.38 -6.97
N LEU A 219 18.34 6.26 -6.38
CA LEU A 219 18.63 6.83 -5.09
C LEU A 219 19.36 8.16 -5.21
N PRO A 220 19.14 9.10 -4.26
CA PRO A 220 19.79 10.41 -4.31
C PRO A 220 21.32 10.29 -4.24
N PRO A 221 22.08 10.76 -5.26
CA PRO A 221 23.52 10.59 -5.28
C PRO A 221 24.25 11.22 -4.08
N LYS A 222 23.69 12.29 -3.51
CA LYS A 222 24.25 12.99 -2.34
C LYS A 222 24.15 12.17 -1.06
N MET A 223 23.25 11.18 -1.00
CA MET A 223 23.08 10.30 0.15
C MET A 223 23.84 8.98 0.01
N LEU A 224 24.37 8.67 -1.18
CA LEU A 224 25.26 7.53 -1.41
C LEU A 224 26.71 7.97 -1.18
N THR A 225 27.36 7.37 -0.22
CA THR A 225 28.76 7.67 0.13
C THR A 225 29.67 6.50 -0.24
N LYS A 226 30.98 6.67 -0.06
CA LYS A 226 31.96 5.57 -0.22
C LYS A 226 31.76 4.44 0.79
N ASP A 227 31.10 4.76 1.91
CA ASP A 227 30.84 3.83 3.00
C ASP A 227 29.45 3.16 2.91
N THR A 228 28.66 3.50 1.87
CA THR A 228 27.38 2.83 1.58
C THR A 228 27.64 1.39 1.15
N GLU A 229 27.07 0.44 1.88
CA GLU A 229 27.21 -0.99 1.60
C GLU A 229 26.09 -1.47 0.66
N PHE A 230 26.45 -2.21 -0.40
CA PHE A 230 25.52 -2.84 -1.33
C PHE A 230 25.50 -4.35 -1.15
N LEU A 231 24.34 -4.91 -0.77
CA LEU A 231 24.14 -6.33 -0.52
C LEU A 231 23.19 -6.88 -1.60
N ILE A 232 23.76 -7.39 -2.69
CA ILE A 232 22.99 -7.89 -3.84
C ILE A 232 22.96 -9.42 -3.84
N ASN A 233 21.75 -10.01 -3.76
CA ASN A 233 21.56 -11.45 -3.64
C ASN A 233 22.61 -12.07 -2.66
N PRO A 234 22.62 -11.66 -1.38
CA PRO A 234 23.70 -12.02 -0.45
C PRO A 234 23.80 -13.52 -0.19
N THR A 235 22.76 -14.30 -0.47
CA THR A 235 22.78 -15.77 -0.43
C THR A 235 23.30 -16.39 -1.72
N GLY A 236 23.66 -15.59 -2.72
CA GLY A 236 24.18 -15.98 -4.02
C GLY A 236 23.08 -16.23 -5.04
N ARG A 237 22.45 -17.39 -5.02
CA ARG A 237 21.50 -17.84 -6.05
C ARG A 237 20.04 -17.63 -5.62
N PHE A 238 19.25 -17.00 -6.50
CA PHE A 238 17.81 -16.83 -6.31
C PHE A 238 17.05 -17.16 -7.60
N VAL A 239 16.99 -18.43 -7.97
CA VAL A 239 16.30 -18.94 -9.17
C VAL A 239 14.89 -19.37 -8.84
N VAL A 240 14.71 -20.17 -7.77
CA VAL A 240 13.38 -20.54 -7.28
C VAL A 240 12.84 -19.38 -6.43
N GLY A 241 11.75 -18.78 -6.88
CA GLY A 241 11.12 -17.64 -6.22
C GLY A 241 9.62 -17.60 -6.48
N GLY A 242 8.98 -16.51 -6.02
CA GLY A 242 7.54 -16.38 -6.12
C GLY A 242 6.77 -17.47 -5.39
N PRO A 243 5.53 -17.78 -5.80
CA PRO A 243 4.69 -18.81 -5.17
C PRO A 243 5.29 -20.22 -5.22
N GLU A 244 6.23 -20.50 -6.11
CA GLU A 244 6.99 -21.75 -6.10
C GLU A 244 7.85 -21.86 -4.84
N GLY A 245 8.59 -20.79 -4.52
CA GLY A 245 9.51 -20.75 -3.39
C GLY A 245 8.79 -20.67 -2.04
N ASP A 246 7.82 -19.78 -1.91
CA ASP A 246 7.11 -19.52 -0.66
C ASP A 246 5.61 -19.33 -0.87
N SER A 247 4.82 -19.48 0.20
CA SER A 247 3.38 -19.23 0.16
C SER A 247 3.07 -17.74 0.34
N GLY A 248 2.04 -17.27 -0.36
CA GLY A 248 1.53 -15.92 -0.22
C GLY A 248 0.11 -15.89 0.31
N LEU A 249 -0.22 -14.78 0.98
CA LEU A 249 -1.57 -14.46 1.47
C LEU A 249 -1.83 -12.96 1.32
N THR A 250 -3.08 -12.62 1.00
CA THR A 250 -3.53 -11.21 0.99
C THR A 250 -3.32 -10.56 2.35
N GLY A 251 -2.79 -9.34 2.35
CA GLY A 251 -2.65 -8.53 3.57
C GLY A 251 -1.50 -8.90 4.49
N ARG A 252 -0.48 -9.61 4.01
CA ARG A 252 0.73 -9.94 4.80
C ARG A 252 1.89 -8.95 4.62
N LYS A 253 1.69 -7.87 3.85
CA LYS A 253 2.71 -6.83 3.61
C LYS A 253 2.21 -5.43 4.01
N ILE A 254 1.42 -5.36 5.10
CA ILE A 254 0.75 -4.13 5.54
C ILE A 254 1.71 -3.00 5.89
N ILE A 255 2.91 -3.29 6.35
CA ILE A 255 3.95 -2.30 6.66
C ILE A 255 4.59 -1.77 5.37
N VAL A 256 4.85 -2.64 4.39
CA VAL A 256 5.28 -2.26 3.02
C VAL A 256 4.19 -1.43 2.33
N ASP A 257 2.93 -1.77 2.54
CA ASP A 257 1.78 -1.08 1.95
C ASP A 257 1.58 0.33 2.50
N SER A 258 2.13 0.64 3.67
CA SER A 258 1.93 1.91 4.38
C SER A 258 3.22 2.71 4.50
N TYR A 259 3.84 2.77 5.67
CA TYR A 259 4.91 3.73 5.97
C TYR A 259 6.27 3.10 6.29
N GLY A 260 6.45 1.79 6.02
CA GLY A 260 7.71 1.08 6.23
C GLY A 260 8.16 1.02 7.69
N GLY A 261 7.23 1.12 8.64
CA GLY A 261 7.50 1.08 10.07
C GLY A 261 7.69 2.45 10.74
N MET A 262 7.77 3.55 9.97
CA MET A 262 7.93 4.90 10.53
C MET A 262 6.63 5.44 11.15
N GLY A 263 5.48 5.15 10.56
CA GLY A 263 4.16 5.42 11.12
C GLY A 263 3.55 4.15 11.72
N ARG A 264 2.66 4.31 12.71
CA ARG A 264 1.90 3.21 13.31
C ARG A 264 0.93 2.59 12.31
N HIS A 265 0.47 1.37 12.60
CA HIS A 265 -0.49 0.64 11.79
C HIS A 265 -1.55 -0.03 12.67
N GLY A 266 -2.81 0.03 12.26
CA GLY A 266 -3.93 -0.57 13.01
C GLY A 266 -4.11 -2.08 12.83
N GLY A 267 -3.37 -2.69 11.90
CA GLY A 267 -3.41 -4.14 11.62
C GLY A 267 -4.31 -4.55 10.46
N GLY A 268 -5.23 -3.67 10.00
CA GLY A 268 -6.15 -3.97 8.90
C GLY A 268 -5.46 -4.00 7.52
N ALA A 269 -5.65 -5.08 6.77
CA ALA A 269 -5.21 -5.18 5.39
C ALA A 269 -6.07 -4.30 4.45
N PHE A 270 -5.50 -3.85 3.34
CA PHE A 270 -6.19 -3.00 2.35
C PHE A 270 -6.73 -3.80 1.17
N SER A 271 -5.87 -4.57 0.49
CA SER A 271 -6.21 -5.27 -0.74
C SER A 271 -7.37 -6.24 -0.57
N GLY A 272 -8.23 -6.35 -1.58
CA GLY A 272 -9.42 -7.19 -1.58
C GLY A 272 -10.65 -6.61 -0.87
N LYS A 273 -10.52 -5.47 -0.20
CA LYS A 273 -11.60 -4.80 0.54
C LYS A 273 -12.18 -3.63 -0.24
N ASP A 274 -13.51 -3.61 -0.44
CA ASP A 274 -14.20 -2.45 -1.02
C ASP A 274 -14.22 -1.25 -0.06
N PRO A 275 -14.50 -0.02 -0.56
CA PRO A 275 -14.40 1.21 0.22
C PRO A 275 -15.32 1.31 1.45
N SER A 276 -16.30 0.42 1.62
CA SER A 276 -17.14 0.41 2.83
C SER A 276 -16.38 -0.10 4.06
N LYS A 277 -15.26 -0.80 3.87
CA LYS A 277 -14.39 -1.29 4.93
C LYS A 277 -13.47 -0.17 5.39
N VAL A 278 -13.66 0.26 6.64
CA VAL A 278 -12.89 1.37 7.25
C VAL A 278 -11.40 1.07 7.37
N ASP A 279 -10.99 -0.19 7.46
CA ASP A 279 -9.59 -0.61 7.40
C ASP A 279 -8.86 0.03 6.21
N ARG A 280 -9.51 0.08 5.06
CA ARG A 280 -8.97 0.68 3.85
C ARG A 280 -9.32 2.16 3.74
N SER A 281 -10.59 2.51 3.76
CA SER A 281 -11.04 3.87 3.47
C SER A 281 -10.60 4.88 4.54
N ALA A 282 -10.65 4.53 5.83
CA ALA A 282 -10.21 5.41 6.89
C ALA A 282 -8.67 5.50 7.00
N ALA A 283 -7.91 4.45 6.65
CA ALA A 283 -6.47 4.55 6.51
C ALA A 283 -6.07 5.50 5.37
N TYR A 284 -6.77 5.47 4.23
CA TYR A 284 -6.57 6.42 3.14
C TYR A 284 -6.94 7.85 3.56
N MET A 285 -8.02 8.01 4.31
CA MET A 285 -8.40 9.31 4.88
C MET A 285 -7.36 9.81 5.87
N GLY A 286 -6.81 8.94 6.71
CA GLY A 286 -5.72 9.27 7.62
C GLY A 286 -4.49 9.80 6.89
N ARG A 287 -4.08 9.12 5.81
CA ARG A 287 -3.00 9.61 4.92
C ARG A 287 -3.32 10.98 4.33
N TYR A 288 -4.53 11.17 3.83
CA TYR A 288 -4.96 12.44 3.24
C TYR A 288 -4.90 13.58 4.27
N VAL A 289 -5.36 13.36 5.49
CA VAL A 289 -5.31 14.34 6.58
C VAL A 289 -3.86 14.67 6.97
N ALA A 290 -3.06 13.64 7.31
CA ALA A 290 -1.68 13.84 7.75
C ALA A 290 -0.85 14.56 6.67
N LYS A 291 -1.03 14.18 5.40
CA LYS A 291 -0.34 14.81 4.27
C LYS A 291 -0.71 16.28 4.12
N ASN A 292 -1.98 16.63 4.28
CA ASN A 292 -2.43 18.02 4.19
C ASN A 292 -1.96 18.86 5.39
N VAL A 293 -1.83 18.29 6.60
CA VAL A 293 -1.26 18.98 7.77
C VAL A 293 0.21 19.36 7.51
N VAL A 294 1.01 18.39 7.00
CA VAL A 294 2.42 18.65 6.67
C VAL A 294 2.55 19.62 5.49
N ALA A 295 1.75 19.45 4.43
CA ALA A 295 1.73 20.36 3.28
C ALA A 295 1.30 21.80 3.64
N ALA A 296 0.47 21.97 4.67
CA ALA A 296 0.09 23.28 5.20
C ALA A 296 1.21 23.98 5.97
N GLY A 297 2.32 23.27 6.28
CA GLY A 297 3.41 23.75 7.13
C GLY A 297 3.00 23.87 8.60
N LEU A 298 2.02 23.10 9.04
CA LEU A 298 1.58 23.07 10.43
C LEU A 298 2.44 22.15 11.30
N ALA A 299 3.12 21.19 10.70
CA ALA A 299 4.11 20.33 11.33
C ALA A 299 5.06 19.73 10.28
N ASP A 300 6.28 19.33 10.67
CA ASP A 300 7.20 18.57 9.80
C ASP A 300 6.85 17.09 9.75
N ARG A 301 6.19 16.57 10.80
CA ARG A 301 5.71 15.20 10.93
C ARG A 301 4.30 15.22 11.51
N CYS A 302 3.43 14.37 11.00
CA CYS A 302 2.08 14.25 11.49
C CYS A 302 1.62 12.80 11.40
N GLU A 303 1.12 12.28 12.52
CA GLU A 303 0.38 11.02 12.58
C GLU A 303 -1.05 11.32 13.03
N VAL A 304 -2.01 10.65 12.40
CA VAL A 304 -3.43 10.76 12.74
C VAL A 304 -3.95 9.36 13.05
N GLN A 305 -4.69 9.20 14.14
CA GLN A 305 -5.39 7.97 14.50
C GLN A 305 -6.89 8.20 14.45
N PHE A 306 -7.61 7.25 13.85
CA PHE A 306 -9.07 7.12 13.95
C PHE A 306 -9.42 5.79 14.62
N ALA A 307 -10.45 5.83 15.48
CA ALA A 307 -11.04 4.62 16.03
C ALA A 307 -12.53 4.57 15.67
N TYR A 308 -13.01 3.40 15.23
CA TYR A 308 -14.42 3.17 14.92
C TYR A 308 -14.98 2.02 15.74
N ALA A 309 -16.28 2.11 16.02
CA ALA A 309 -17.08 1.02 16.53
C ALA A 309 -18.04 0.51 15.44
N ILE A 310 -18.25 -0.79 15.38
CA ILE A 310 -19.15 -1.40 14.37
C ILE A 310 -20.56 -0.78 14.46
N GLY A 311 -21.12 -0.45 13.30
CA GLY A 311 -22.46 0.13 13.18
C GLY A 311 -22.60 1.62 13.56
N TYR A 312 -21.53 2.27 14.03
CA TYR A 312 -21.54 3.70 14.35
C TYR A 312 -20.97 4.53 13.18
N PRO A 313 -21.63 5.64 12.79
CA PRO A 313 -21.16 6.48 11.68
C PRO A 313 -20.01 7.41 12.06
N ASP A 314 -19.96 7.87 13.30
CA ASP A 314 -18.91 8.78 13.76
C ASP A 314 -17.73 8.00 14.36
N PRO A 315 -16.47 8.46 14.19
CA PRO A 315 -15.35 7.85 14.87
C PRO A 315 -15.51 8.02 16.40
N VAL A 316 -15.10 7.01 17.15
CA VAL A 316 -15.07 7.05 18.63
C VAL A 316 -14.01 8.03 19.11
N SER A 317 -12.90 8.15 18.38
CA SER A 317 -11.82 9.10 18.66
C SER A 317 -11.10 9.52 17.39
N VAL A 318 -10.57 10.75 17.42
CA VAL A 318 -9.62 11.31 16.45
C VAL A 318 -8.46 11.88 17.25
N HIS A 319 -7.24 11.41 16.97
CA HIS A 319 -6.02 11.89 17.63
C HIS A 319 -5.00 12.33 16.58
N VAL A 320 -4.25 13.40 16.88
CA VAL A 320 -3.16 13.90 16.04
C VAL A 320 -1.91 14.01 16.92
N ASP A 321 -0.80 13.49 16.45
CA ASP A 321 0.52 13.57 17.06
C ASP A 321 1.48 14.21 16.04
N THR A 322 2.08 15.32 16.41
CA THR A 322 3.05 16.03 15.55
C THR A 322 4.51 15.75 15.93
N PHE A 323 4.72 14.88 16.91
CA PHE A 323 6.06 14.53 17.41
C PHE A 323 6.87 15.77 17.86
N GLY A 324 6.20 16.83 18.35
CA GLY A 324 6.83 18.07 18.76
C GLY A 324 7.36 18.95 17.61
N THR A 325 6.93 18.69 16.36
CA THR A 325 7.35 19.46 15.17
C THR A 325 6.30 20.50 14.73
N ASN A 326 5.27 20.69 15.52
CA ASN A 326 4.16 21.61 15.26
C ASN A 326 4.59 23.09 15.29
N THR A 327 3.97 23.88 14.42
CA THR A 327 4.16 25.35 14.35
C THR A 327 3.07 26.14 15.09
N VAL A 328 1.98 25.47 15.43
CA VAL A 328 0.87 25.94 16.28
C VAL A 328 0.51 24.83 17.27
N SER A 329 -0.33 25.07 18.28
CA SER A 329 -0.65 24.01 19.24
C SER A 329 -1.34 22.81 18.58
N GLU A 330 -1.14 21.59 19.11
CA GLU A 330 -1.81 20.40 18.61
C GLU A 330 -3.32 20.48 18.72
N GLU A 331 -3.84 21.13 19.78
CA GLU A 331 -5.27 21.41 19.95
C GLU A 331 -5.82 22.24 18.77
N SER A 332 -5.06 23.26 18.32
CA SER A 332 -5.43 24.06 17.13
C SER A 332 -5.43 23.22 15.86
N ILE A 333 -4.47 22.31 15.71
CA ILE A 333 -4.40 21.38 14.56
C ILE A 333 -5.58 20.42 14.59
N ILE A 334 -5.90 19.80 15.73
CA ILE A 334 -7.03 18.89 15.89
C ILE A 334 -8.35 19.60 15.58
N ALA A 335 -8.55 20.84 16.11
CA ALA A 335 -9.74 21.64 15.82
C ALA A 335 -9.86 21.96 14.32
N ALA A 336 -8.76 22.32 13.66
CA ALA A 336 -8.73 22.56 12.21
C ALA A 336 -9.06 21.31 11.41
N VAL A 337 -8.46 20.18 11.76
CA VAL A 337 -8.69 18.86 11.12
C VAL A 337 -10.17 18.48 11.24
N THR A 338 -10.75 18.57 12.44
CA THR A 338 -12.17 18.25 12.67
C THR A 338 -13.13 19.18 11.92
N LYS A 339 -12.73 20.43 11.71
CA LYS A 339 -13.51 21.41 10.95
C LYS A 339 -13.45 21.22 9.44
N VAL A 340 -12.30 20.80 8.92
CA VAL A 340 -12.04 20.72 7.46
C VAL A 340 -12.44 19.37 6.86
N PHE A 341 -12.36 18.28 7.64
CA PHE A 341 -12.63 16.93 7.16
C PHE A 341 -13.85 16.31 7.84
N ASN A 342 -14.52 15.42 7.13
CA ASN A 342 -15.61 14.62 7.68
C ASN A 342 -15.19 13.15 7.69
N PHE A 343 -15.25 12.52 8.86
CA PHE A 343 -14.73 11.18 9.12
C PHE A 343 -15.79 10.07 9.07
N LYS A 344 -17.04 10.39 8.75
CA LYS A 344 -18.07 9.38 8.57
C LYS A 344 -17.73 8.48 7.37
N PRO A 345 -17.88 7.15 7.47
CA PRO A 345 -17.49 6.22 6.39
C PRO A 345 -18.03 6.60 5.01
N ALA A 346 -19.32 6.95 4.91
CA ALA A 346 -19.91 7.39 3.64
C ALA A 346 -19.29 8.69 3.09
N GLU A 347 -18.97 9.64 3.97
CA GLU A 347 -18.35 10.90 3.57
C GLU A 347 -16.87 10.71 3.19
N ILE A 348 -16.13 9.80 3.82
CA ILE A 348 -14.78 9.41 3.39
C ILE A 348 -14.81 8.90 1.96
N VAL A 349 -15.69 7.93 1.67
CA VAL A 349 -15.86 7.36 0.33
C VAL A 349 -16.14 8.44 -0.71
N LYS A 350 -16.98 9.41 -0.39
CA LYS A 350 -17.33 10.54 -1.25
C LYS A 350 -16.18 11.53 -1.41
N GLN A 351 -15.53 11.98 -0.30
CA GLN A 351 -14.43 12.94 -0.34
C GLN A 351 -13.25 12.42 -1.15
N LEU A 352 -12.93 11.13 -1.01
CA LEU A 352 -11.82 10.49 -1.73
C LEU A 352 -12.27 9.87 -3.07
N ASN A 353 -13.56 9.94 -3.42
CA ASN A 353 -14.12 9.41 -4.66
C ASN A 353 -13.72 7.94 -4.91
N LEU A 354 -13.97 7.05 -3.93
CA LEU A 354 -13.46 5.68 -3.93
C LEU A 354 -14.32 4.66 -4.68
N LEU A 355 -15.57 5.00 -5.11
CA LEU A 355 -16.44 4.06 -5.83
C LEU A 355 -16.05 3.93 -7.30
N ARG A 356 -14.79 3.53 -7.55
CA ARG A 356 -14.17 3.41 -8.88
C ARG A 356 -13.20 2.23 -8.91
N PRO A 357 -12.95 1.62 -10.08
CA PRO A 357 -11.97 0.55 -10.25
C PRO A 357 -10.53 1.14 -10.30
N ILE A 358 -9.97 1.48 -9.15
CA ILE A 358 -8.66 2.14 -9.01
C ILE A 358 -7.69 1.35 -8.13
N PHE A 359 -8.14 0.25 -7.52
CA PHE A 359 -7.44 -0.41 -6.44
C PHE A 359 -6.27 -1.27 -6.90
N SER A 360 -6.33 -1.89 -8.06
CA SER A 360 -5.20 -2.60 -8.66
C SER A 360 -3.95 -1.73 -8.85
N LYS A 361 -4.12 -0.40 -8.98
CA LYS A 361 -3.00 0.57 -9.04
C LYS A 361 -2.27 0.74 -7.71
N THR A 362 -2.85 0.30 -6.60
CA THR A 362 -2.30 0.52 -5.27
C THR A 362 -1.48 -0.66 -4.75
N THR A 363 -1.69 -1.86 -5.26
CA THR A 363 -1.21 -3.13 -4.69
C THR A 363 0.29 -3.25 -4.54
N ASN A 364 1.08 -2.62 -5.43
CA ASN A 364 2.53 -2.75 -5.44
C ASN A 364 3.21 -1.43 -5.11
N TYR A 365 4.34 -1.48 -4.39
CA TYR A 365 5.16 -0.32 -4.04
C TYR A 365 4.41 0.74 -3.23
N GLY A 366 3.64 0.29 -2.24
CA GLY A 366 2.89 1.10 -1.28
C GLY A 366 1.55 1.60 -1.81
N HIS A 367 0.60 1.79 -0.90
CA HIS A 367 -0.68 2.47 -1.16
C HIS A 367 -0.54 3.98 -1.04
N PHE A 368 0.57 4.46 -0.45
CA PHE A 368 0.87 5.87 -0.20
C PHE A 368 2.14 6.31 -0.94
N GLY A 369 2.27 7.61 -1.19
CA GLY A 369 3.41 8.20 -1.89
C GLY A 369 3.36 8.05 -3.41
N LYS A 370 2.20 7.81 -4.00
CA LYS A 370 2.00 7.78 -5.46
C LYS A 370 1.40 9.10 -5.93
N ILE A 371 2.25 10.03 -6.36
CA ILE A 371 1.84 11.37 -6.79
C ILE A 371 1.67 11.51 -8.29
N ASP A 372 1.98 10.47 -9.07
CA ASP A 372 1.94 10.50 -10.54
C ASP A 372 0.52 10.47 -11.10
N ASP A 373 -0.47 9.94 -10.35
CA ASP A 373 -1.88 9.82 -10.75
C ASP A 373 -2.84 10.28 -9.65
N LEU A 374 -2.82 11.57 -9.36
CA LEU A 374 -3.70 12.18 -8.34
C LEU A 374 -5.20 12.12 -8.69
N ASN A 375 -5.55 11.76 -9.92
CA ASN A 375 -6.94 11.52 -10.29
C ASN A 375 -7.46 10.18 -9.78
N SER A 376 -6.63 9.16 -9.76
CA SER A 376 -6.94 7.85 -9.17
C SER A 376 -6.61 7.82 -7.67
N ILE A 377 -5.43 8.28 -7.29
CA ILE A 377 -4.88 8.22 -5.92
C ILE A 377 -5.22 9.54 -5.19
N THR A 378 -6.49 9.74 -4.92
CA THR A 378 -7.01 11.04 -4.43
C THR A 378 -6.57 11.39 -3.02
N TRP A 379 -6.21 10.41 -2.20
CA TRP A 379 -5.69 10.63 -0.84
C TRP A 379 -4.25 11.17 -0.80
N GLU A 380 -3.60 11.28 -1.96
CA GLU A 380 -2.31 11.95 -2.09
C GLU A 380 -2.42 13.44 -2.47
N LYS A 381 -3.63 13.98 -2.64
CA LYS A 381 -3.83 15.41 -2.89
C LYS A 381 -3.53 16.25 -1.66
N THR A 382 -3.07 17.49 -1.89
CA THR A 382 -2.79 18.49 -0.84
C THR A 382 -3.73 19.71 -0.94
N ASP A 383 -4.90 19.50 -1.53
CA ASP A 383 -5.89 20.54 -1.83
C ASP A 383 -6.61 21.14 -0.58
N LYS A 384 -6.43 20.53 0.59
CA LYS A 384 -6.94 21.02 1.87
C LYS A 384 -5.92 21.83 2.69
N ALA A 385 -4.66 21.88 2.26
CA ALA A 385 -3.59 22.54 3.01
C ALA A 385 -3.89 24.03 3.33
N ALA A 386 -4.38 24.79 2.35
CA ALA A 386 -4.74 26.19 2.55
C ALA A 386 -5.91 26.37 3.55
N ALA A 387 -6.92 25.49 3.48
CA ALA A 387 -8.07 25.51 4.40
C ALA A 387 -7.64 25.16 5.84
N LEU A 388 -6.78 24.14 6.01
CA LEU A 388 -6.20 23.78 7.30
C LEU A 388 -5.39 24.94 7.90
N LYS A 389 -4.49 25.54 7.12
CA LYS A 389 -3.69 26.69 7.58
C LYS A 389 -4.53 27.88 8.02
N LYS A 390 -5.69 28.11 7.38
CA LYS A 390 -6.64 29.14 7.78
C LYS A 390 -7.40 28.76 9.05
N ALA A 391 -7.75 27.49 9.20
CA ALA A 391 -8.56 27.02 10.32
C ALA A 391 -7.77 26.84 11.62
N ALA A 392 -6.44 26.63 11.54
CA ALA A 392 -5.52 26.46 12.66
C ALA A 392 -5.00 27.80 13.25
N LYS A 393 -5.34 28.93 12.65
CA LYS A 393 -5.08 30.29 13.18
C LYS A 393 -6.15 30.73 14.18
#